data_e489ee1e146ec4e3d84855d3f0e0feb6
#
_entry.id   e489ee1e146ec4e3d84855d3f0e0feb6
#
_cell.length_a   1.000
_cell.length_b   1.000
_cell.length_c   1.000
_cell.angle_alpha   90.00
_cell.angle_beta   90.00
_cell.angle_gamma   90.00
#
_symmetry.space_group_name_H-M   'P 1'
#
loop_
_entity.id
_entity.type
_entity.pdbx_description
1 polymer ?
#
loop_
_entity_poly.entity_id
_entity_poly.type
_entity_poly.pdbx_seq_one_letter_code
_entity_poly.pdbx_strand_id
1 'polypeptide(L)'
;MHGHAYVERFINLLDPAANLIFNMSVAEAEARVGSGDPAQIREIEGQFALVHRSGRTIRMARSIGRPMRYFLAKQVDGPCLIVAERIDQIADWLRQEGLDGQFHPSYTRMVPAHYLQELSLLGCPDPSPGQTRWFTPERNRLPASIDEIGRQYIGTLQREIFRWLDSIDRREPLGVMFSGGIDSGAVFLAIYDALLKRGESPARLKAFTLSLDGAGADAQQAEQFLAELDLGLFLEVIDVPASAVDYRKAVRLIEDYKPLDVQAAAMGMALCQGIRERYPEWRYLADGDGGDENLKDYPIEENSELTIRSVLNNPLLYHEGWGVQAVKHSLTYSGGQSRGHVRTWAPAAAYGFRG
;
A
#
# COMPACT_ATOMS: atom_id res chain seq x y z
N MET A 1 -36.40 29.00 8.69
CA MET A 1 -35.34 28.59 7.72
C MET A 1 -34.19 28.07 8.55
N HIS A 2 -34.06 26.75 8.68
CA HIS A 2 -32.89 26.19 9.33
C HIS A 2 -31.73 26.36 8.34
N GLY A 3 -30.81 27.25 8.66
CA GLY A 3 -29.61 27.43 7.88
C GLY A 3 -28.84 26.09 7.86
N HIS A 4 -28.47 25.62 6.67
CA HIS A 4 -27.58 24.49 6.57
C HIS A 4 -26.25 24.86 7.22
N ALA A 5 -25.85 24.16 8.27
CA ALA A 5 -24.52 24.30 8.82
C ALA A 5 -23.50 23.78 7.79
N TYR A 6 -22.57 24.61 7.39
CA TYR A 6 -21.50 24.22 6.46
C TYR A 6 -20.31 23.69 7.25
N VAL A 7 -19.50 22.81 6.62
CA VAL A 7 -18.19 22.45 7.16
C VAL A 7 -17.30 23.68 7.07
N GLU A 8 -16.98 24.27 8.19
CA GLU A 8 -16.21 25.51 8.25
C GLU A 8 -14.70 25.26 8.28
N ARG A 9 -14.31 24.15 8.92
CA ARG A 9 -12.91 23.80 9.11
C ARG A 9 -12.55 22.61 8.21
N PHE A 10 -11.45 22.79 7.50
CA PHE A 10 -10.81 21.70 6.73
C PHE A 10 -9.39 21.53 7.23
N ILE A 11 -9.07 20.33 7.70
CA ILE A 11 -7.77 19.97 8.25
C ILE A 11 -7.15 18.88 7.34
N ASN A 12 -6.01 19.23 6.76
CA ASN A 12 -5.23 18.31 5.96
C ASN A 12 -3.96 17.93 6.74
N LEU A 13 -3.89 16.66 7.17
CA LEU A 13 -2.76 16.09 7.90
C LEU A 13 -1.86 15.21 7.00
N LEU A 14 -2.12 15.21 5.70
CA LEU A 14 -1.24 14.50 4.76
C LEU A 14 0.12 15.19 4.68
N ASP A 15 1.18 14.40 4.64
CA ASP A 15 2.51 14.92 4.36
C ASP A 15 2.72 15.06 2.84
N PRO A 16 2.84 16.30 2.30
CA PRO A 16 3.09 16.49 0.88
C PRO A 16 4.44 15.91 0.42
N ALA A 17 5.44 15.85 1.31
CA ALA A 17 6.77 15.34 1.00
C ALA A 17 6.79 13.81 0.83
N ALA A 18 5.76 13.12 1.31
CA ALA A 18 5.61 11.69 1.12
C ALA A 18 5.02 11.32 -0.26
N ASN A 19 4.63 12.29 -1.09
CA ASN A 19 4.26 12.03 -2.47
C ASN A 19 5.52 11.84 -3.33
N LEU A 20 5.53 10.78 -4.12
CA LEU A 20 6.58 10.50 -5.09
C LEU A 20 5.98 10.62 -6.49
N ILE A 21 6.04 11.80 -7.09
CA ILE A 21 5.51 12.09 -8.42
C ILE A 21 6.69 12.33 -9.37
N PHE A 22 6.70 11.61 -10.50
CA PHE A 22 7.85 11.59 -11.40
C PHE A 22 7.77 12.62 -12.53
N ASN A 23 6.59 13.01 -12.95
CA ASN A 23 6.39 13.77 -14.19
C ASN A 23 5.89 15.21 -13.99
N MET A 24 5.63 15.62 -12.76
CA MET A 24 5.19 16.97 -12.43
C MET A 24 5.43 17.32 -10.95
N SER A 25 5.27 18.57 -10.59
CA SER A 25 5.30 18.98 -9.19
C SER A 25 4.03 18.56 -8.42
N VAL A 26 4.13 18.49 -7.09
CA VAL A 26 2.96 18.21 -6.23
C VAL A 26 1.87 19.25 -6.43
N ALA A 27 2.23 20.52 -6.59
CA ALA A 27 1.27 21.61 -6.80
C ALA A 27 0.50 21.49 -8.13
N GLU A 28 1.17 21.07 -9.21
CA GLU A 28 0.53 20.77 -10.50
C GLU A 28 -0.40 19.59 -10.38
N ALA A 29 0.02 18.53 -9.69
CA ALA A 29 -0.81 17.35 -9.46
C ALA A 29 -2.06 17.69 -8.61
N GLU A 30 -1.93 18.53 -7.58
CA GLU A 30 -3.06 19.04 -6.80
C GLU A 30 -4.03 19.88 -7.67
N ALA A 31 -3.51 20.69 -8.58
CA ALA A 31 -4.34 21.43 -9.52
C ALA A 31 -5.12 20.51 -10.47
N ARG A 32 -4.51 19.40 -10.92
CA ARG A 32 -5.19 18.37 -11.72
C ARG A 32 -6.32 17.68 -10.95
N VAL A 33 -6.09 17.35 -9.68
CA VAL A 33 -7.18 16.86 -8.80
C VAL A 33 -8.26 17.92 -8.65
N GLY A 34 -7.85 19.17 -8.50
CA GLY A 34 -8.74 20.34 -8.39
C GLY A 34 -9.61 20.59 -9.62
N SER A 35 -9.18 20.19 -10.82
CA SER A 35 -9.99 20.30 -12.05
C SER A 35 -11.26 19.46 -12.00
N GLY A 36 -11.24 18.35 -11.28
CA GLY A 36 -12.34 17.38 -11.26
C GLY A 36 -12.38 16.48 -12.50
N ASP A 37 -11.41 16.58 -13.39
CA ASP A 37 -11.33 15.80 -14.63
C ASP A 37 -10.52 14.52 -14.40
N PRO A 38 -11.15 13.32 -14.49
CA PRO A 38 -10.47 12.04 -14.36
C PRO A 38 -9.32 11.84 -15.35
N ALA A 39 -9.41 12.41 -16.55
CA ALA A 39 -8.36 12.28 -17.56
C ALA A 39 -7.08 12.99 -17.13
N GLN A 40 -7.18 14.17 -16.53
CA GLN A 40 -6.03 14.89 -16.01
C GLN A 40 -5.38 14.20 -14.81
N ILE A 41 -6.19 13.58 -13.94
CA ILE A 41 -5.66 12.82 -12.78
C ILE A 41 -4.91 11.57 -13.25
N ARG A 42 -5.40 10.90 -14.30
CA ARG A 42 -4.75 9.72 -14.89
C ARG A 42 -3.33 10.02 -15.41
N GLU A 43 -3.03 11.25 -15.75
CA GLU A 43 -1.69 11.66 -16.21
C GLU A 43 -0.67 11.84 -15.09
N ILE A 44 -1.08 11.76 -13.81
CA ILE A 44 -0.15 11.84 -12.68
C ILE A 44 0.58 10.50 -12.56
N GLU A 45 1.89 10.50 -12.75
CA GLU A 45 2.72 9.31 -12.64
C GLU A 45 3.41 9.26 -11.28
N GLY A 46 3.15 8.21 -10.50
CA GLY A 46 3.80 7.99 -9.22
C GLY A 46 2.85 7.63 -8.08
N GLN A 47 3.36 7.75 -6.86
CA GLN A 47 2.62 7.49 -5.62
C GLN A 47 2.17 8.82 -5.00
N PHE A 48 0.87 9.00 -4.85
CA PHE A 48 0.32 10.25 -4.35
C PHE A 48 -0.95 10.07 -3.52
N ALA A 49 -1.16 11.00 -2.60
CA ALA A 49 -2.39 11.26 -1.89
C ALA A 49 -2.61 12.78 -1.88
N LEU A 50 -3.56 13.25 -2.68
CA LEU A 50 -3.73 14.68 -2.99
C LEU A 50 -5.13 15.13 -2.64
N VAL A 51 -5.22 16.33 -2.07
CA VAL A 51 -6.47 16.99 -1.70
C VAL A 51 -6.48 18.39 -2.25
N HIS A 52 -7.57 18.76 -2.91
CA HIS A 52 -7.78 20.12 -3.38
C HIS A 52 -9.11 20.65 -2.85
N ARG A 53 -9.08 21.86 -2.29
CA ARG A 53 -10.28 22.58 -1.85
C ARG A 53 -10.59 23.73 -2.81
N SER A 54 -11.79 23.73 -3.34
CA SER A 54 -12.35 24.85 -4.13
C SER A 54 -13.65 25.31 -3.51
N GLY A 55 -13.62 26.41 -2.78
CA GLY A 55 -14.79 26.92 -2.07
C GLY A 55 -15.35 25.89 -1.07
N ARG A 56 -16.53 25.34 -1.38
CA ARG A 56 -17.23 24.34 -0.58
C ARG A 56 -17.03 22.88 -1.06
N THR A 57 -16.23 22.69 -2.08
CA THR A 57 -15.96 21.37 -2.63
C THR A 57 -14.56 20.93 -2.26
N ILE A 58 -14.43 19.71 -1.73
CA ILE A 58 -13.16 19.02 -1.53
C ILE A 58 -13.08 17.89 -2.54
N ARG A 59 -11.97 17.84 -3.26
CA ARG A 59 -11.63 16.75 -4.18
C ARG A 59 -10.42 16.03 -3.65
N MET A 60 -10.51 14.70 -3.63
CA MET A 60 -9.50 13.81 -3.10
C MET A 60 -9.20 12.72 -4.11
N ALA A 61 -7.92 12.48 -4.39
CA ALA A 61 -7.48 11.38 -5.24
C ALA A 61 -6.19 10.78 -4.68
N ARG A 62 -6.05 9.47 -4.80
CA ARG A 62 -4.86 8.75 -4.40
C ARG A 62 -4.50 7.60 -5.33
N SER A 63 -3.22 7.30 -5.42
CA SER A 63 -2.71 6.05 -5.98
C SER A 63 -2.82 4.89 -4.98
N ILE A 64 -2.51 3.66 -5.40
CA ILE A 64 -2.56 2.46 -4.55
C ILE A 64 -1.64 2.60 -3.33
N GLY A 65 -0.39 3.01 -3.54
CA GLY A 65 0.65 3.02 -2.50
C GLY A 65 0.48 4.08 -1.40
N ARG A 66 -0.48 5.00 -1.53
CA ARG A 66 -0.71 6.07 -0.55
C ARG A 66 -2.08 5.94 0.08
N PRO A 67 -2.20 5.59 1.38
CA PRO A 67 -3.48 5.63 2.07
C PRO A 67 -3.97 7.07 2.24
N MET A 68 -5.28 7.25 2.19
CA MET A 68 -5.93 8.52 2.48
C MET A 68 -7.26 8.24 3.15
N ARG A 69 -7.39 8.70 4.38
CA ARG A 69 -8.60 8.56 5.19
C ARG A 69 -9.19 9.92 5.46
N TYR A 70 -10.48 9.95 5.71
CA TYR A 70 -11.15 11.17 6.15
C TYR A 70 -12.19 10.88 7.21
N PHE A 71 -12.44 11.87 8.03
CA PHE A 71 -13.42 11.86 9.10
C PHE A 71 -14.13 13.21 9.15
N LEU A 72 -15.42 13.20 9.44
CA LEU A 72 -16.21 14.40 9.62
C LEU A 72 -16.67 14.52 11.08
N ALA A 73 -16.06 15.44 11.83
CA ALA A 73 -16.49 15.82 13.17
C ALA A 73 -17.63 16.84 13.05
N LYS A 74 -18.77 16.58 13.72
CA LYS A 74 -20.03 17.31 13.50
C LYS A 74 -20.40 18.29 14.63
N GLN A 75 -19.59 18.40 15.69
CA GLN A 75 -19.95 19.19 16.86
C GLN A 75 -19.70 20.70 16.72
N VAL A 76 -20.50 21.35 17.43
CA VAL A 76 -20.84 22.59 18.09
C VAL A 76 -20.26 23.89 17.51
N ASP A 77 -18.99 23.99 17.22
CA ASP A 77 -18.34 25.22 16.72
C ASP A 77 -18.00 25.17 15.24
N GLY A 78 -18.76 24.42 14.50
CA GLY A 78 -18.59 24.19 13.07
C GLY A 78 -18.01 22.80 12.76
N PRO A 79 -18.70 22.04 11.89
CA PRO A 79 -18.22 20.73 11.45
C PRO A 79 -16.82 20.85 10.84
N CYS A 80 -15.98 19.87 11.14
CA CYS A 80 -14.59 19.80 10.70
C CYS A 80 -14.36 18.56 9.86
N LEU A 81 -13.90 18.72 8.62
CA LEU A 81 -13.41 17.63 7.79
C LEU A 81 -11.91 17.47 8.01
N ILE A 82 -11.50 16.28 8.44
CA ILE A 82 -10.11 15.94 8.69
C ILE A 82 -9.71 14.89 7.67
N VAL A 83 -8.59 15.10 6.99
CA VAL A 83 -7.98 14.16 6.05
C VAL A 83 -6.58 13.79 6.55
N ALA A 84 -6.27 12.50 6.57
CA ALA A 84 -5.00 11.97 7.05
C ALA A 84 -4.65 10.66 6.33
N GLU A 85 -3.45 10.19 6.47
CA GLU A 85 -3.06 8.85 6.00
C GLU A 85 -3.60 7.76 6.93
N ARG A 86 -3.68 8.06 8.23
CA ARG A 86 -3.93 7.09 9.29
C ARG A 86 -5.08 7.50 10.20
N ILE A 87 -5.74 6.49 10.76
CA ILE A 87 -6.84 6.68 11.72
C ILE A 87 -6.32 7.32 13.01
N ASP A 88 -5.14 6.89 13.48
CA ASP A 88 -4.54 7.42 14.70
C ASP A 88 -4.23 8.92 14.61
N GLN A 89 -3.77 9.41 13.45
CA GLN A 89 -3.57 10.86 13.23
C GLN A 89 -4.86 11.66 13.41
N ILE A 90 -5.97 11.13 12.89
CA ILE A 90 -7.31 11.75 13.06
C ILE A 90 -7.70 11.76 14.54
N ALA A 91 -7.54 10.62 15.22
CA ALA A 91 -7.87 10.49 16.64
C ALA A 91 -7.03 11.43 17.52
N ASP A 92 -5.73 11.51 17.24
CA ASP A 92 -4.81 12.36 18.00
C ASP A 92 -5.13 13.85 17.78
N TRP A 93 -5.42 14.25 16.55
CA TRP A 93 -5.84 15.62 16.27
C TRP A 93 -7.14 15.99 16.99
N LEU A 94 -8.16 15.11 16.94
CA LEU A 94 -9.43 15.34 17.63
C LEU A 94 -9.25 15.42 19.14
N ARG A 95 -8.35 14.62 19.73
CA ARG A 95 -8.02 14.70 21.16
C ARG A 95 -7.38 16.03 21.54
N GLN A 96 -6.47 16.55 20.71
CA GLN A 96 -5.83 17.84 20.93
C GLN A 96 -6.83 19.01 20.88
N GLU A 97 -7.88 18.88 20.06
CA GLU A 97 -8.95 19.87 19.95
C GLU A 97 -10.08 19.69 20.99
N GLY A 98 -9.98 18.69 21.88
CA GLY A 98 -11.05 18.39 22.85
C GLY A 98 -12.30 17.80 22.23
N LEU A 99 -12.19 17.20 21.05
CA LEU A 99 -13.27 16.59 20.27
C LEU A 99 -13.21 15.06 20.23
N ASP A 100 -12.44 14.45 21.12
CA ASP A 100 -12.23 13.01 21.20
C ASP A 100 -13.52 12.22 21.39
N GLY A 101 -14.49 12.76 22.11
CA GLY A 101 -15.84 12.17 22.30
C GLY A 101 -16.63 11.98 21.00
N GLN A 102 -16.22 12.60 19.90
CA GLN A 102 -16.87 12.41 18.59
C GLN A 102 -16.21 11.31 17.76
N PHE A 103 -15.00 10.91 18.12
CA PHE A 103 -14.25 9.96 17.31
C PHE A 103 -14.77 8.53 17.50
N HIS A 104 -15.04 7.88 16.38
CA HIS A 104 -15.23 6.44 16.34
C HIS A 104 -14.62 5.88 15.04
N PRO A 105 -13.76 4.87 15.12
CA PRO A 105 -13.03 4.36 13.94
C PRO A 105 -13.95 3.88 12.81
N SER A 106 -15.15 3.38 13.13
CA SER A 106 -16.13 2.93 12.13
C SER A 106 -16.66 4.05 11.23
N TYR A 107 -16.54 5.30 11.64
CA TYR A 107 -16.95 6.45 10.83
C TYR A 107 -15.79 7.05 10.01
N THR A 108 -14.58 6.57 10.22
CA THR A 108 -13.46 6.93 9.37
C THR A 108 -13.58 6.20 8.04
N ARG A 109 -13.51 6.96 6.95
CA ARG A 109 -13.66 6.45 5.60
C ARG A 109 -12.33 6.51 4.84
N MET A 110 -12.10 5.52 3.97
CA MET A 110 -10.96 5.49 3.06
C MET A 110 -11.39 6.05 1.70
N VAL A 111 -10.60 6.96 1.16
CA VAL A 111 -10.71 7.34 -0.26
C VAL A 111 -10.30 6.13 -1.10
N PRO A 112 -11.14 5.62 -2.01
CA PRO A 112 -10.77 4.49 -2.85
C PRO A 112 -9.59 4.82 -3.76
N ALA A 113 -8.65 3.88 -3.92
CA ALA A 113 -7.58 4.04 -4.91
C ALA A 113 -8.16 4.12 -6.32
N HIS A 114 -7.56 4.93 -7.18
CA HIS A 114 -7.98 5.14 -8.56
C HIS A 114 -9.35 5.81 -8.74
N TYR A 115 -9.86 6.44 -7.69
CA TYR A 115 -11.06 7.24 -7.76
C TYR A 115 -10.78 8.69 -7.36
N LEU A 116 -11.39 9.59 -8.09
CA LEU A 116 -11.63 10.96 -7.64
C LEU A 116 -12.84 10.92 -6.72
N GLN A 117 -12.67 11.33 -5.49
CA GLN A 117 -13.75 11.50 -4.54
C GLN A 117 -14.04 12.98 -4.34
N GLU A 118 -15.27 13.36 -4.55
CA GLU A 118 -15.73 14.73 -4.37
C GLU A 118 -16.70 14.80 -3.19
N LEU A 119 -16.46 15.72 -2.29
CA LEU A 119 -17.32 16.03 -1.14
C LEU A 119 -17.74 17.49 -1.16
N SER A 120 -19.04 17.71 -1.01
CA SER A 120 -19.54 19.06 -0.70
C SER A 120 -19.47 19.29 0.82
N LEU A 121 -18.89 20.40 1.24
CA LEU A 121 -18.74 20.74 2.65
C LEU A 121 -20.07 21.23 3.22
N LEU A 122 -21.02 20.30 3.43
CA LEU A 122 -22.31 20.53 4.05
C LEU A 122 -22.31 19.82 5.41
N GLY A 123 -22.75 20.51 6.45
CA GLY A 123 -22.58 20.01 7.81
C GLY A 123 -23.45 18.84 8.21
N CYS A 124 -24.64 18.70 7.65
CA CYS A 124 -25.56 17.60 7.96
C CYS A 124 -26.72 17.59 6.95
N PRO A 125 -27.19 16.45 6.45
CA PRO A 125 -26.68 15.10 6.68
C PRO A 125 -25.28 14.87 6.13
N ASP A 126 -24.66 13.70 6.38
CA ASP A 126 -23.39 13.35 5.79
C ASP A 126 -23.41 13.57 4.29
N PRO A 127 -22.47 14.34 3.75
CA PRO A 127 -22.39 14.50 2.31
C PRO A 127 -22.14 13.14 1.69
N SER A 128 -23.01 12.76 0.77
CA SER A 128 -22.78 11.57 -0.04
C SER A 128 -21.61 11.85 -0.96
N PRO A 129 -20.50 11.12 -0.87
CA PRO A 129 -19.35 11.39 -1.72
C PRO A 129 -19.68 11.01 -3.17
N GLY A 130 -19.45 11.94 -4.09
CA GLY A 130 -19.35 11.64 -5.52
C GLY A 130 -18.05 10.86 -5.76
N GLN A 131 -18.12 9.76 -6.52
CA GLN A 131 -16.95 8.96 -6.85
C GLN A 131 -16.87 8.77 -8.36
N THR A 132 -15.77 9.18 -8.95
CA THR A 132 -15.51 9.00 -10.38
C THR A 132 -14.19 8.24 -10.54
N ARG A 133 -14.21 7.12 -11.22
CA ARG A 133 -13.01 6.32 -11.45
C ARG A 133 -12.14 6.97 -12.52
N TRP A 134 -10.88 7.25 -12.21
CA TRP A 134 -9.93 7.86 -13.13
C TRP A 134 -8.97 6.84 -13.78
N PHE A 135 -8.85 5.65 -13.21
CA PHE A 135 -8.07 4.57 -13.81
C PHE A 135 -8.86 3.27 -13.84
N THR A 136 -8.95 2.67 -15.02
CA THR A 136 -9.49 1.32 -15.23
C THR A 136 -8.51 0.58 -16.11
N PRO A 137 -7.94 -0.55 -15.67
CA PRO A 137 -7.06 -1.36 -16.52
C PRO A 137 -7.84 -1.89 -17.72
N GLU A 138 -7.23 -1.78 -18.90
CA GLU A 138 -7.77 -2.37 -20.13
C GLU A 138 -7.59 -3.89 -20.07
N ARG A 139 -8.68 -4.61 -20.33
CA ARG A 139 -8.66 -6.07 -20.39
C ARG A 139 -8.32 -6.55 -21.79
N ASN A 140 -7.70 -7.74 -21.87
CA ASN A 140 -7.41 -8.43 -23.14
C ASN A 140 -6.59 -7.57 -24.12
N ARG A 141 -5.72 -6.73 -23.61
CA ARG A 141 -4.87 -5.85 -24.42
C ARG A 141 -3.72 -6.59 -25.08
N LEU A 142 -3.23 -7.64 -24.43
CA LEU A 142 -2.11 -8.44 -24.92
C LEU A 142 -2.63 -9.70 -25.63
N PRO A 143 -1.88 -10.22 -26.60
CA PRO A 143 -2.21 -11.50 -27.22
C PRO A 143 -2.14 -12.63 -26.17
N ALA A 144 -2.87 -13.73 -26.39
CA ALA A 144 -2.89 -14.89 -25.51
C ALA A 144 -1.60 -15.72 -25.69
N SER A 145 -0.47 -15.12 -25.35
CA SER A 145 0.86 -15.74 -25.38
C SER A 145 1.54 -15.46 -24.05
N ILE A 146 1.88 -16.53 -23.32
CA ILE A 146 2.55 -16.44 -22.01
C ILE A 146 3.88 -15.70 -22.16
N ASP A 147 4.65 -16.00 -23.20
CA ASP A 147 5.95 -15.36 -23.46
C ASP A 147 5.82 -13.86 -23.71
N GLU A 148 4.78 -13.45 -24.46
CA GLU A 148 4.56 -12.02 -24.74
C GLU A 148 4.05 -11.29 -23.49
N ILE A 149 3.12 -11.89 -22.76
CA ILE A 149 2.62 -11.35 -21.50
C ILE A 149 3.77 -11.20 -20.49
N GLY A 150 4.59 -12.23 -20.34
CA GLY A 150 5.76 -12.22 -19.45
C GLY A 150 6.77 -11.13 -19.83
N ARG A 151 7.12 -11.00 -21.13
CA ARG A 151 8.01 -9.93 -21.60
C ARG A 151 7.47 -8.54 -21.31
N GLN A 152 6.18 -8.32 -21.55
CA GLN A 152 5.56 -7.01 -21.29
C GLN A 152 5.49 -6.71 -19.79
N TYR A 153 5.15 -7.70 -18.97
CA TYR A 153 5.10 -7.58 -17.52
C TYR A 153 6.47 -7.24 -16.93
N ILE A 154 7.48 -8.06 -17.21
CA ILE A 154 8.84 -7.85 -16.72
C ILE A 154 9.43 -6.55 -17.28
N GLY A 155 9.20 -6.25 -18.57
CA GLY A 155 9.65 -5.00 -19.16
C GLY A 155 9.03 -3.76 -18.52
N THR A 156 7.79 -3.87 -18.05
CA THR A 156 7.13 -2.77 -17.31
C THR A 156 7.73 -2.64 -15.92
N LEU A 157 7.88 -3.74 -15.19
CA LEU A 157 8.53 -3.77 -13.88
C LEU A 157 9.95 -3.17 -13.95
N GLN A 158 10.74 -3.55 -14.95
CA GLN A 158 12.08 -3.00 -15.14
C GLN A 158 12.05 -1.49 -15.39
N ARG A 159 11.15 -0.97 -16.21
CA ARG A 159 11.03 0.48 -16.44
C ARG A 159 10.71 1.24 -15.15
N GLU A 160 9.81 0.73 -14.33
CA GLU A 160 9.48 1.36 -13.04
C GLU A 160 10.65 1.29 -12.05
N ILE A 161 11.38 0.17 -12.01
CA ILE A 161 12.60 0.05 -11.21
C ILE A 161 13.66 1.05 -11.67
N PHE A 162 13.87 1.23 -12.97
CA PHE A 162 14.80 2.24 -13.47
C PHE A 162 14.43 3.66 -13.02
N ARG A 163 13.15 4.03 -13.12
CA ARG A 163 12.64 5.32 -12.64
C ARG A 163 12.84 5.49 -11.12
N TRP A 164 12.54 4.44 -10.37
CA TRP A 164 12.77 4.45 -8.93
C TRP A 164 14.24 4.64 -8.59
N LEU A 165 15.15 3.90 -9.25
CA LEU A 165 16.60 4.04 -9.07
C LEU A 165 17.12 5.42 -9.47
N ASP A 166 16.49 6.09 -10.44
CA ASP A 166 16.83 7.47 -10.80
C ASP A 166 16.50 8.48 -9.69
N SER A 167 15.56 8.17 -8.83
CA SER A 167 15.16 9.00 -7.69
C SER A 167 16.03 8.78 -6.43
N ILE A 168 16.94 7.81 -6.45
CA ILE A 168 17.74 7.40 -5.29
C ILE A 168 19.22 7.69 -5.56
N ASP A 169 19.94 8.18 -4.56
CA ASP A 169 21.40 8.32 -4.64
C ASP A 169 22.04 6.94 -4.92
N ARG A 170 22.96 6.90 -5.88
CA ARG A 170 23.66 5.66 -6.28
C ARG A 170 24.45 4.98 -5.17
N ARG A 171 24.70 5.69 -4.08
CA ARG A 171 25.40 5.16 -2.89
C ARG A 171 24.46 4.56 -1.85
N GLU A 172 23.16 4.81 -1.96
CA GLU A 172 22.19 4.29 -1.02
C GLU A 172 22.09 2.77 -1.13
N PRO A 173 22.13 2.06 -0.01
CA PRO A 173 21.92 0.62 0.02
C PRO A 173 20.46 0.29 -0.26
N LEU A 174 20.23 -0.81 -0.97
CA LEU A 174 18.93 -1.30 -1.38
C LEU A 174 18.67 -2.67 -0.76
N GLY A 175 17.47 -2.90 -0.25
CA GLY A 175 17.05 -4.18 0.27
C GLY A 175 15.81 -4.71 -0.43
N VAL A 176 15.67 -6.01 -0.43
CA VAL A 176 14.44 -6.70 -0.82
C VAL A 176 13.99 -7.57 0.35
N MET A 177 12.74 -7.46 0.75
CA MET A 177 12.10 -8.41 1.67
C MET A 177 11.90 -9.71 0.90
N PHE A 178 12.70 -10.72 1.23
CA PHE A 178 12.93 -11.87 0.38
C PHE A 178 12.51 -13.17 1.07
N SER A 179 11.45 -13.80 0.58
CA SER A 179 10.96 -15.09 1.09
C SER A 179 11.52 -16.29 0.30
N GLY A 180 12.24 -16.07 -0.81
CA GLY A 180 12.61 -17.10 -1.75
C GLY A 180 11.46 -17.55 -2.67
N GLY A 181 10.29 -16.91 -2.57
CA GLY A 181 9.17 -17.10 -3.49
C GLY A 181 9.38 -16.37 -4.83
N ILE A 182 8.54 -16.69 -5.81
CA ILE A 182 8.65 -16.17 -7.19
C ILE A 182 8.52 -14.65 -7.24
N ASP A 183 7.64 -14.05 -6.46
CA ASP A 183 7.36 -12.61 -6.50
C ASP A 183 8.54 -11.80 -5.95
N SER A 184 9.01 -12.14 -4.74
CA SER A 184 10.19 -11.51 -4.17
C SER A 184 11.46 -11.80 -5.00
N GLY A 185 11.54 -13.00 -5.60
CA GLY A 185 12.59 -13.38 -6.53
C GLY A 185 12.59 -12.51 -7.78
N ALA A 186 11.44 -12.30 -8.38
CA ALA A 186 11.30 -11.45 -9.57
C ALA A 186 11.72 -10.00 -9.28
N VAL A 187 11.33 -9.44 -8.13
CA VAL A 187 11.72 -8.08 -7.72
C VAL A 187 13.23 -8.01 -7.50
N PHE A 188 13.81 -8.97 -6.76
CA PHE A 188 15.25 -8.99 -6.51
C PHE A 188 16.05 -9.06 -7.82
N LEU A 189 15.70 -9.99 -8.72
CA LEU A 189 16.39 -10.16 -10.00
C LEU A 189 16.22 -8.95 -10.92
N ALA A 190 15.06 -8.31 -10.91
CA ALA A 190 14.81 -7.12 -11.71
C ALA A 190 15.62 -5.91 -11.20
N ILE A 191 15.79 -5.73 -9.88
CA ILE A 191 16.67 -4.70 -9.31
C ILE A 191 18.14 -5.04 -9.61
N TYR A 192 18.55 -6.29 -9.42
CA TYR A 192 19.90 -6.74 -9.72
C TYR A 192 20.30 -6.47 -11.18
N ASP A 193 19.45 -6.89 -12.12
CA ASP A 193 19.65 -6.66 -13.56
C ASP A 193 19.67 -5.15 -13.91
N ALA A 194 18.79 -4.37 -13.29
CA ALA A 194 18.76 -2.92 -13.49
C ALA A 194 20.07 -2.25 -13.03
N LEU A 195 20.61 -2.66 -11.88
CA LEU A 195 21.90 -2.15 -11.41
C LEU A 195 23.04 -2.48 -12.38
N LEU A 196 23.10 -3.71 -12.89
CA LEU A 196 24.10 -4.11 -13.89
C LEU A 196 23.96 -3.29 -15.17
N LYS A 197 22.75 -3.13 -15.71
CA LYS A 197 22.47 -2.34 -16.92
C LYS A 197 22.83 -0.85 -16.76
N ARG A 198 22.76 -0.34 -15.55
CA ARG A 198 23.16 1.03 -15.22
C ARG A 198 24.67 1.20 -14.98
N GLY A 199 25.42 0.11 -15.01
CA GLY A 199 26.85 0.10 -14.64
C GLY A 199 27.09 0.45 -13.17
N GLU A 200 26.11 0.16 -12.32
CA GLU A 200 26.20 0.34 -10.87
C GLU A 200 26.59 -0.97 -10.18
N SER A 201 27.25 -0.85 -9.03
CA SER A 201 27.66 -2.03 -8.27
C SER A 201 26.42 -2.74 -7.67
N PRO A 202 26.18 -4.03 -7.98
CA PRO A 202 25.12 -4.78 -7.32
C PRO A 202 25.40 -5.06 -5.84
N ALA A 203 26.65 -4.83 -5.36
CA ALA A 203 27.02 -5.04 -3.97
C ALA A 203 26.21 -4.17 -2.97
N ARG A 204 25.55 -3.12 -3.46
CA ARG A 204 24.63 -2.30 -2.65
C ARG A 204 23.24 -2.92 -2.44
N LEU A 205 22.94 -4.06 -3.08
CA LEU A 205 21.70 -4.80 -2.96
C LEU A 205 21.83 -5.94 -1.96
N LYS A 206 20.82 -6.15 -1.10
CA LYS A 206 20.68 -7.32 -0.24
C LYS A 206 19.27 -7.90 -0.31
N ALA A 207 19.20 -9.22 -0.22
CA ALA A 207 17.98 -9.97 0.00
C ALA A 207 17.84 -10.28 1.50
N PHE A 208 16.89 -9.66 2.18
CA PHE A 208 16.65 -9.85 3.61
C PHE A 208 15.56 -10.88 3.84
N THR A 209 15.87 -11.93 4.55
CA THR A 209 14.88 -12.95 4.94
C THR A 209 14.80 -13.08 6.45
N LEU A 210 13.61 -13.41 6.97
CA LEU A 210 13.36 -13.55 8.41
C LEU A 210 13.63 -14.98 8.86
N SER A 211 14.31 -15.12 9.98
CA SER A 211 14.40 -16.32 10.79
C SER A 211 13.88 -16.03 12.18
N LEU A 212 13.13 -16.95 12.79
CA LEU A 212 12.65 -16.82 14.16
C LEU A 212 13.29 -17.91 15.03
N ASP A 213 14.05 -17.52 16.05
CA ASP A 213 14.76 -18.43 16.95
C ASP A 213 15.66 -19.44 16.18
N GLY A 214 16.29 -19.01 15.09
CA GLY A 214 17.15 -19.86 14.25
C GLY A 214 16.38 -20.84 13.35
N ALA A 215 15.05 -20.72 13.26
CA ALA A 215 14.22 -21.57 12.43
C ALA A 215 13.41 -20.71 11.42
N GLY A 216 13.32 -21.19 10.16
CA GLY A 216 12.52 -20.50 9.14
C GLY A 216 12.54 -21.26 7.82
N ALA A 217 11.37 -21.71 7.34
CA ALA A 217 11.25 -22.33 6.03
C ALA A 217 11.62 -21.33 4.92
N ASP A 218 11.24 -20.05 5.10
CA ASP A 218 11.51 -18.98 4.14
C ASP A 218 13.03 -18.74 4.01
N ALA A 219 13.78 -18.82 5.12
CA ALA A 219 15.24 -18.65 5.07
C ALA A 219 15.91 -19.78 4.26
N GLN A 220 15.47 -21.03 4.43
CA GLN A 220 15.98 -22.17 3.64
C GLN A 220 15.63 -22.03 2.16
N GLN A 221 14.40 -21.63 1.85
CA GLN A 221 13.95 -21.42 0.48
C GLN A 221 14.72 -20.26 -0.17
N ALA A 222 14.95 -19.17 0.55
CA ALA A 222 15.72 -18.03 0.10
C ALA A 222 17.17 -18.40 -0.20
N GLU A 223 17.80 -19.20 0.68
CA GLU A 223 19.15 -19.70 0.49
C GLU A 223 19.25 -20.58 -0.76
N GLN A 224 18.33 -21.54 -0.93
CA GLN A 224 18.29 -22.41 -2.09
C GLN A 224 18.11 -21.61 -3.39
N PHE A 225 17.15 -20.69 -3.43
CA PHE A 225 16.86 -19.87 -4.61
C PHE A 225 18.10 -19.09 -5.07
N LEU A 226 18.77 -18.39 -4.14
CA LEU A 226 19.94 -17.58 -4.49
C LEU A 226 21.19 -18.43 -4.78
N ALA A 227 21.33 -19.58 -4.12
CA ALA A 227 22.43 -20.50 -4.39
C ALA A 227 22.35 -21.10 -5.79
N GLU A 228 21.16 -21.45 -6.27
CA GLU A 228 20.95 -21.96 -7.64
C GLU A 228 21.32 -20.96 -8.74
N LEU A 229 21.39 -19.66 -8.39
CA LEU A 229 21.74 -18.57 -9.29
C LEU A 229 23.16 -18.03 -9.06
N ASP A 230 23.96 -18.66 -8.21
CA ASP A 230 25.28 -18.15 -7.76
C ASP A 230 25.22 -16.75 -7.12
N LEU A 231 24.06 -16.40 -6.52
CA LEU A 231 23.80 -15.11 -5.88
C LEU A 231 23.69 -15.18 -4.35
N GLY A 232 24.11 -16.29 -3.74
CA GLY A 232 24.02 -16.52 -2.29
C GLY A 232 24.70 -15.44 -1.44
N LEU A 233 25.70 -14.74 -1.96
CA LEU A 233 26.39 -13.63 -1.26
C LEU A 233 25.49 -12.42 -0.97
N PHE A 234 24.35 -12.31 -1.63
CA PHE A 234 23.38 -11.23 -1.41
C PHE A 234 22.41 -11.52 -0.29
N LEU A 235 22.30 -12.79 0.14
CA LEU A 235 21.39 -13.18 1.20
C LEU A 235 21.86 -12.66 2.55
N GLU A 236 20.92 -12.10 3.30
CA GLU A 236 21.09 -11.69 4.67
C GLU A 236 19.95 -12.24 5.50
N VAL A 237 20.25 -13.23 6.34
CA VAL A 237 19.29 -13.81 7.27
C VAL A 237 19.21 -12.94 8.51
N ILE A 238 18.06 -12.40 8.77
CA ILE A 238 17.74 -11.62 9.97
C ILE A 238 17.06 -12.54 10.96
N ASP A 239 17.85 -13.02 11.92
CA ASP A 239 17.33 -13.86 13.00
C ASP A 239 16.87 -12.98 14.17
N VAL A 240 15.61 -13.14 14.55
CA VAL A 240 15.01 -12.42 15.69
C VAL A 240 14.28 -13.40 16.61
N PRO A 241 14.18 -13.13 17.91
CA PRO A 241 13.41 -13.99 18.78
C PRO A 241 11.91 -13.95 18.45
N ALA A 242 11.21 -15.07 18.55
CA ALA A 242 9.77 -15.14 18.32
C ALA A 242 8.98 -14.15 19.20
N SER A 243 9.51 -13.76 20.35
CA SER A 243 8.95 -12.73 21.23
C SER A 243 8.95 -11.32 20.62
N ALA A 244 9.72 -11.07 19.55
CA ALA A 244 9.70 -9.80 18.82
C ALA A 244 8.47 -9.66 17.91
N VAL A 245 7.72 -10.74 17.66
CA VAL A 245 6.51 -10.72 16.83
C VAL A 245 5.35 -10.12 17.63
N ASP A 246 5.01 -8.86 17.34
CA ASP A 246 3.98 -8.10 18.05
C ASP A 246 2.72 -7.92 17.19
N TYR A 247 1.76 -8.83 17.37
CA TYR A 247 0.48 -8.81 16.67
C TYR A 247 -0.38 -7.59 17.02
N ARG A 248 -0.31 -7.07 18.26
CA ARG A 248 -1.07 -5.89 18.66
C ARG A 248 -0.56 -4.63 17.95
N LYS A 249 0.75 -4.51 17.86
CA LYS A 249 1.40 -3.43 17.13
C LYS A 249 1.10 -3.54 15.63
N ALA A 250 1.08 -4.77 15.09
CA ALA A 250 0.71 -5.01 13.70
C ALA A 250 -0.72 -4.53 13.39
N VAL A 251 -1.73 -4.96 14.18
CA VAL A 251 -3.12 -4.49 14.03
C VAL A 251 -3.20 -2.96 14.00
N ARG A 252 -2.53 -2.32 14.95
CA ARG A 252 -2.53 -0.86 15.04
C ARG A 252 -1.84 -0.21 13.83
N LEU A 253 -0.77 -0.83 13.34
CA LEU A 253 0.01 -0.28 12.23
C LEU A 253 -0.73 -0.37 10.90
N ILE A 254 -1.29 -1.56 10.59
CA ILE A 254 -2.01 -1.76 9.31
C ILE A 254 -3.47 -1.30 9.35
N GLU A 255 -3.96 -0.95 10.54
CA GLU A 255 -5.36 -0.53 10.76
C GLU A 255 -6.37 -1.57 10.23
N ASP A 256 -6.01 -2.84 10.35
CA ASP A 256 -6.82 -3.99 9.99
C ASP A 256 -6.69 -5.08 11.07
N TYR A 257 -7.67 -5.96 11.16
CA TYR A 257 -7.72 -7.03 12.16
C TYR A 257 -7.90 -8.41 11.52
N LYS A 258 -7.80 -8.53 10.20
CA LYS A 258 -7.86 -9.83 9.53
C LYS A 258 -6.62 -10.65 9.90
N PRO A 259 -6.81 -11.89 10.34
CA PRO A 259 -5.71 -12.69 10.87
C PRO A 259 -4.51 -12.83 9.94
N LEU A 260 -4.76 -13.10 8.66
CA LEU A 260 -3.69 -13.25 7.68
C LEU A 260 -2.91 -11.95 7.46
N ASP A 261 -3.64 -10.83 7.35
CA ASP A 261 -3.04 -9.50 7.18
C ASP A 261 -2.21 -9.11 8.41
N VAL A 262 -2.73 -9.41 9.61
CA VAL A 262 -2.03 -9.16 10.86
C VAL A 262 -0.79 -10.04 11.00
N GLN A 263 -0.87 -11.32 10.62
CA GLN A 263 0.27 -12.21 10.63
C GLN A 263 1.37 -11.75 9.68
N ALA A 264 1.03 -11.46 8.43
CA ALA A 264 1.99 -10.96 7.44
C ALA A 264 2.65 -9.66 7.92
N ALA A 265 1.85 -8.71 8.43
CA ALA A 265 2.37 -7.46 8.97
C ALA A 265 3.27 -7.66 10.17
N ALA A 266 2.93 -8.56 11.11
CA ALA A 266 3.75 -8.82 12.28
C ALA A 266 5.13 -9.41 11.91
N MET A 267 5.17 -10.31 10.93
CA MET A 267 6.43 -10.86 10.40
C MET A 267 7.24 -9.79 9.66
N GLY A 268 6.59 -9.01 8.79
CA GLY A 268 7.26 -7.88 8.11
C GLY A 268 7.82 -6.86 9.08
N MET A 269 7.10 -6.57 10.18
CA MET A 269 7.59 -5.69 11.25
C MET A 269 8.80 -6.26 11.95
N ALA A 270 8.79 -7.55 12.30
CA ALA A 270 9.93 -8.20 12.96
C ALA A 270 11.17 -8.16 12.06
N LEU A 271 11.01 -8.44 10.75
CA LEU A 271 12.08 -8.32 9.77
C LEU A 271 12.61 -6.89 9.68
N CYS A 272 11.74 -5.89 9.51
CA CYS A 272 12.12 -4.48 9.42
C CYS A 272 12.85 -4.00 10.68
N GLN A 273 12.41 -4.43 11.87
CA GLN A 273 13.06 -4.11 13.12
C GLN A 273 14.47 -4.72 13.18
N GLY A 274 14.62 -6.00 12.87
CA GLY A 274 15.92 -6.65 12.86
C GLY A 274 16.88 -6.05 11.82
N ILE A 275 16.37 -5.67 10.63
CA ILE A 275 17.17 -4.93 9.65
C ILE A 275 17.62 -3.59 10.24
N ARG A 276 16.73 -2.84 10.85
CA ARG A 276 17.05 -1.51 11.41
C ARG A 276 18.07 -1.59 12.54
N GLU A 277 17.99 -2.61 13.38
CA GLU A 277 18.96 -2.83 14.46
C GLU A 277 20.36 -3.17 13.92
N ARG A 278 20.43 -3.98 12.87
CA ARG A 278 21.69 -4.41 12.25
C ARG A 278 22.26 -3.43 11.25
N TYR A 279 21.37 -2.70 10.54
CA TYR A 279 21.70 -1.78 9.45
C TYR A 279 20.94 -0.45 9.62
N PRO A 280 21.30 0.40 10.58
CA PRO A 280 20.55 1.62 10.91
C PRO A 280 20.47 2.63 9.77
N GLU A 281 21.44 2.61 8.84
CA GLU A 281 21.49 3.51 7.69
C GLU A 281 20.65 3.02 6.50
N TRP A 282 20.11 1.80 6.54
CA TRP A 282 19.34 1.25 5.45
C TRP A 282 17.95 1.90 5.38
N ARG A 283 17.60 2.49 4.24
CA ARG A 283 16.37 3.28 4.09
C ARG A 283 15.40 2.76 3.05
N TYR A 284 15.89 1.94 2.11
CA TYR A 284 15.10 1.47 0.97
C TYR A 284 14.92 -0.03 1.04
N LEU A 285 13.65 -0.45 1.07
CA LEU A 285 13.24 -1.85 0.96
C LEU A 285 12.17 -1.97 -0.12
N ALA A 286 12.35 -2.94 -1.00
CA ALA A 286 11.33 -3.41 -1.92
C ALA A 286 10.75 -4.74 -1.43
N ASP A 287 9.55 -5.07 -1.85
CA ASP A 287 8.89 -6.35 -1.56
C ASP A 287 8.22 -6.93 -2.79
N GLY A 288 7.78 -8.19 -2.70
CA GLY A 288 7.10 -8.91 -3.75
C GLY A 288 5.57 -8.79 -3.72
N ASP A 289 5.01 -8.02 -2.78
CA ASP A 289 3.56 -7.89 -2.64
C ASP A 289 2.94 -7.25 -3.89
N GLY A 290 1.83 -7.80 -4.32
CA GLY A 290 1.14 -7.37 -5.54
C GLY A 290 1.40 -8.28 -6.75
N GLY A 291 2.30 -9.26 -6.67
CA GLY A 291 2.53 -10.23 -7.72
C GLY A 291 1.27 -11.06 -7.98
N ASP A 292 0.81 -11.78 -7.00
CA ASP A 292 -0.40 -12.60 -7.05
C ASP A 292 -1.64 -11.79 -7.43
N GLU A 293 -1.81 -10.61 -6.82
CA GLU A 293 -2.96 -9.74 -7.07
C GLU A 293 -3.01 -9.23 -8.51
N ASN A 294 -1.85 -9.02 -9.13
CA ASN A 294 -1.78 -8.56 -10.52
C ASN A 294 -1.90 -9.69 -11.53
N LEU A 295 -1.34 -10.85 -11.22
CA LEU A 295 -1.36 -12.02 -12.10
C LEU A 295 -2.57 -12.92 -11.87
N LYS A 296 -3.36 -12.66 -10.83
CA LYS A 296 -4.57 -13.42 -10.46
C LYS A 296 -4.30 -14.90 -10.18
N ASP A 297 -3.23 -15.18 -9.47
CA ASP A 297 -2.85 -16.54 -9.11
C ASP A 297 -3.67 -17.10 -7.91
N TYR A 298 -4.92 -16.68 -7.80
CA TYR A 298 -5.81 -17.26 -6.80
C TYR A 298 -6.54 -18.47 -7.36
N PRO A 299 -6.43 -19.65 -6.73
CA PRO A 299 -7.07 -20.90 -7.18
C PRO A 299 -8.58 -20.79 -7.41
N ILE A 300 -9.21 -19.79 -6.83
CA ILE A 300 -10.63 -19.49 -6.94
C ILE A 300 -11.03 -19.10 -8.37
N GLU A 301 -10.15 -18.42 -9.10
CA GLU A 301 -10.45 -17.98 -10.46
C GLU A 301 -10.20 -19.08 -11.50
N GLU A 302 -9.37 -20.04 -11.19
CA GLU A 302 -9.07 -21.19 -12.07
C GLU A 302 -10.14 -22.28 -12.01
N ASN A 303 -10.88 -22.35 -10.91
CA ASN A 303 -11.93 -23.33 -10.74
C ASN A 303 -13.30 -22.73 -11.06
N SER A 304 -13.83 -23.05 -12.23
CA SER A 304 -15.15 -22.56 -12.70
C SER A 304 -16.32 -22.96 -11.79
N GLU A 305 -16.15 -23.96 -10.91
CA GLU A 305 -17.14 -24.37 -9.92
C GLU A 305 -17.07 -23.53 -8.64
N LEU A 306 -15.96 -22.84 -8.38
CA LEU A 306 -15.82 -21.94 -7.25
C LEU A 306 -16.45 -20.59 -7.57
N THR A 307 -17.68 -20.43 -7.19
CA THR A 307 -18.38 -19.14 -7.26
C THR A 307 -18.08 -18.32 -6.00
N ILE A 308 -18.27 -17.00 -6.07
CA ILE A 308 -18.21 -16.12 -4.90
C ILE A 308 -19.06 -16.67 -3.74
N ARG A 309 -20.19 -17.26 -4.06
CA ARG A 309 -21.11 -17.86 -3.09
C ARG A 309 -20.51 -19.08 -2.39
N SER A 310 -19.81 -19.96 -3.14
CA SER A 310 -19.17 -21.14 -2.55
C SER A 310 -17.98 -20.76 -1.65
N VAL A 311 -17.22 -19.74 -2.03
CA VAL A 311 -16.13 -19.23 -1.20
C VAL A 311 -16.68 -18.58 0.08
N LEU A 312 -17.75 -17.82 0.00
CA LEU A 312 -18.39 -17.22 1.17
C LEU A 312 -18.95 -18.24 2.14
N ASN A 313 -19.34 -19.40 1.66
CA ASN A 313 -19.88 -20.50 2.46
C ASN A 313 -18.81 -21.52 2.89
N ASN A 314 -17.55 -21.33 2.53
CA ASN A 314 -16.47 -22.24 2.88
C ASN A 314 -16.15 -22.14 4.40
N PRO A 315 -16.35 -23.21 5.18
CA PRO A 315 -16.10 -23.19 6.62
C PRO A 315 -14.64 -22.91 7.00
N LEU A 316 -13.68 -23.28 6.13
CA LEU A 316 -12.24 -23.02 6.35
C LEU A 316 -11.94 -21.53 6.36
N LEU A 317 -12.57 -20.77 5.48
CA LEU A 317 -12.40 -19.30 5.47
C LEU A 317 -12.99 -18.66 6.72
N TYR A 318 -13.99 -19.27 7.33
CA TYR A 318 -14.53 -18.85 8.62
C TYR A 318 -13.58 -19.14 9.77
N HIS A 319 -12.90 -20.28 9.75
CA HIS A 319 -11.95 -20.65 10.79
C HIS A 319 -10.69 -19.75 10.79
N GLU A 320 -10.32 -19.21 9.66
CA GLU A 320 -9.24 -18.24 9.55
C GLU A 320 -9.64 -16.82 9.99
N GLY A 321 -10.82 -16.66 10.59
CA GLY A 321 -11.30 -15.39 11.11
C GLY A 321 -11.74 -14.39 10.05
N TRP A 322 -11.83 -14.83 8.79
CA TRP A 322 -12.32 -14.00 7.71
C TRP A 322 -13.84 -13.91 7.77
N GLY A 323 -14.34 -12.81 8.23
CA GLY A 323 -15.76 -12.56 8.11
C GLY A 323 -16.19 -12.53 6.64
N VAL A 324 -17.46 -12.92 6.40
CA VAL A 324 -18.09 -12.89 5.06
C VAL A 324 -17.85 -11.55 4.34
N GLN A 325 -17.82 -10.45 5.06
CA GLN A 325 -17.54 -9.13 4.52
C GLN A 325 -16.10 -8.98 4.02
N ALA A 326 -15.12 -9.58 4.70
CA ALA A 326 -13.74 -9.51 4.28
C ALA A 326 -13.50 -10.33 3.00
N VAL A 327 -14.07 -11.54 2.93
CA VAL A 327 -14.01 -12.38 1.72
C VAL A 327 -14.74 -11.71 0.57
N LYS A 328 -15.97 -11.22 0.80
CA LYS A 328 -16.74 -10.49 -0.20
C LYS A 328 -15.97 -9.28 -0.72
N HIS A 329 -15.30 -8.56 0.16
CA HIS A 329 -14.53 -7.39 -0.20
C HIS A 329 -13.25 -7.74 -0.98
N SER A 330 -12.60 -8.85 -0.66
CA SER A 330 -11.43 -9.35 -1.41
C SER A 330 -11.79 -9.83 -2.81
N LEU A 331 -12.93 -10.51 -2.96
CA LEU A 331 -13.34 -11.14 -4.21
C LEU A 331 -14.14 -10.22 -5.15
N THR A 332 -14.94 -9.28 -4.61
CA THR A 332 -15.79 -8.41 -5.43
C THR A 332 -15.16 -7.07 -5.76
N TYR A 333 -14.16 -6.66 -5.02
CA TYR A 333 -13.38 -5.47 -5.30
C TYR A 333 -12.07 -5.88 -5.97
N SER A 334 -11.86 -5.42 -7.16
CA SER A 334 -10.52 -5.23 -7.71
C SER A 334 -9.62 -4.40 -6.76
N GLY A 335 -10.11 -4.05 -5.61
CA GLY A 335 -9.49 -3.42 -4.46
C GLY A 335 -8.72 -4.36 -3.54
N GLY A 336 -8.72 -5.67 -3.77
CA GLY A 336 -7.78 -6.61 -3.14
C GLY A 336 -6.34 -6.18 -3.40
N GLN A 337 -6.07 -5.74 -4.60
CA GLN A 337 -4.78 -5.18 -5.02
C GLN A 337 -4.28 -4.01 -4.15
N SER A 338 -5.18 -3.09 -3.76
CA SER A 338 -4.79 -1.93 -2.97
C SER A 338 -4.45 -2.26 -1.51
N ARG A 339 -4.88 -3.41 -1.01
CA ARG A 339 -4.65 -3.82 0.38
C ARG A 339 -3.32 -4.55 0.58
N GLY A 340 -2.90 -5.34 -0.38
CA GLY A 340 -1.58 -5.94 -0.38
C GLY A 340 -0.49 -4.87 -0.24
N HIS A 341 -0.51 -3.88 -1.10
CA HIS A 341 0.43 -2.76 -1.05
C HIS A 341 0.42 -1.99 0.27
N VAL A 342 -0.77 -1.75 0.85
CA VAL A 342 -0.84 -1.06 2.16
C VAL A 342 -0.25 -1.91 3.27
N ARG A 343 -0.43 -3.22 3.25
CA ARG A 343 0.12 -4.12 4.27
C ARG A 343 1.64 -4.08 4.31
N THR A 344 2.25 -4.25 3.15
CA THR A 344 3.70 -4.39 3.06
C THR A 344 4.40 -3.06 3.20
N TRP A 345 3.86 -2.04 2.57
CA TRP A 345 4.42 -0.70 2.64
C TRP A 345 4.36 -0.09 4.03
N ALA A 346 3.26 -0.27 4.77
CA ALA A 346 3.11 0.31 6.10
C ALA A 346 4.15 -0.22 7.11
N PRO A 347 4.42 -1.54 7.24
CA PRO A 347 5.46 -2.03 8.12
C PRO A 347 6.85 -1.45 7.81
N ALA A 348 7.25 -1.43 6.55
CA ALA A 348 8.54 -0.89 6.14
C ALA A 348 8.63 0.62 6.44
N ALA A 349 7.63 1.39 6.08
CA ALA A 349 7.58 2.83 6.33
C ALA A 349 7.60 3.18 7.81
N ALA A 350 6.99 2.37 8.69
CA ALA A 350 7.00 2.59 10.13
C ALA A 350 8.41 2.57 10.74
N TYR A 351 9.36 1.91 10.08
CA TYR A 351 10.77 1.87 10.47
C TYR A 351 11.63 2.80 9.61
N GLY A 352 11.03 3.70 8.84
CA GLY A 352 11.72 4.69 8.02
C GLY A 352 12.33 4.14 6.73
N PHE A 353 11.88 2.98 6.27
CA PHE A 353 12.23 2.48 4.95
C PHE A 353 11.32 3.09 3.87
N ARG A 354 11.81 3.12 2.64
CA ARG A 354 11.08 3.59 1.47
C ARG A 354 11.04 2.45 0.44
N GLY A 355 9.84 2.12 -0.01
CA GLY A 355 9.58 1.14 -1.04
C GLY A 355 9.47 1.76 -2.43
#